data_4cd9abbcfaa3a062ca578c1e658d3724
#
_entry.id   4cd9abbcfaa3a062ca578c1e658d3724
#
_cell.length_a   1.000
_cell.length_b   1.000
_cell.length_c   1.000
_cell.angle_alpha   90.00
_cell.angle_beta   90.00
_cell.angle_gamma   90.00
#
_symmetry.space_group_name_H-M   'P 1'
#
loop_
_entity.id
_entity.type
_entity.pdbx_description
1 polymer ?
#
loop_
_entity_poly.entity_id
_entity_poly.type
_entity_poly.pdbx_seq_one_letter_code
_entity_poly.pdbx_strand_id
1 'polypeptide(L)'
;LIEKDENAFKAFTFMNQSMYLQRSITAYSKDCGRGIPCSLSDYMKDNKEKGIEQDHSEWRPFQIAFILLNIKGLIDPESDERNIVDLLYFPTGGGKTEAYLGLIAFIIAYRRLTSDSDYEKDGGVTVFLRYTLRLLTTQQRDRLLKLIVAMEDLRERSEKNGKAEFGTTPISIGYWVGGSVTPNKFDEYEKDEYSRKEFVRKVTKQIIRCPYCGKLIGRENYDINTKTNSVKITCSYDKCKFSKSSGKSIPVYLVDEEIYAKCPTVVISTVDKFAKLPWSEQAGLLFGRTDRFCPRHGYQAVGYEKELVGKRHNKDTKNGLDACVIEACKPFYPPQLIIQDELHLISGPLGTIYGGYETIIEDMCCLEKNGKK
;
A
#
# COMPACT_ATOMS: atom_id res chain seq x y z
N LEU A 1 15.21 -5.50 -22.91
CA LEU A 1 13.90 -4.98 -22.63
C LEU A 1 14.00 -3.69 -21.77
N ILE A 2 14.57 -3.76 -20.57
CA ILE A 2 14.72 -2.61 -19.65
C ILE A 2 15.50 -1.46 -20.29
N GLU A 3 16.56 -1.73 -21.01
CA GLU A 3 17.39 -0.71 -21.71
C GLU A 3 16.67 -0.05 -22.88
N LYS A 4 15.64 -0.68 -23.44
CA LYS A 4 14.89 -0.17 -24.59
C LYS A 4 13.65 0.63 -24.22
N ASP A 5 13.16 0.47 -23.01
CA ASP A 5 12.00 1.18 -22.44
C ASP A 5 12.48 2.10 -21.33
N GLU A 6 12.44 3.41 -21.57
CA GLU A 6 12.89 4.44 -20.62
C GLU A 6 12.11 4.38 -19.30
N ASN A 7 10.81 4.10 -19.35
CA ASN A 7 9.99 3.98 -18.15
C ASN A 7 10.35 2.72 -17.36
N ALA A 8 10.63 1.60 -18.03
CA ALA A 8 11.09 0.38 -17.39
C ALA A 8 12.48 0.58 -16.74
N PHE A 9 13.39 1.32 -17.40
CA PHE A 9 14.68 1.64 -16.82
C PHE A 9 14.56 2.54 -15.59
N LYS A 10 13.73 3.58 -15.65
CA LYS A 10 13.43 4.46 -14.50
C LYS A 10 12.78 3.69 -13.35
N ALA A 11 11.83 2.81 -13.65
CA ALA A 11 11.17 1.97 -12.65
C ALA A 11 12.15 1.00 -11.98
N PHE A 12 13.05 0.38 -12.76
CA PHE A 12 14.09 -0.50 -12.24
C PHE A 12 15.09 0.25 -11.36
N THR A 13 15.46 1.48 -11.74
CA THR A 13 16.30 2.35 -10.93
C THR A 13 15.60 2.72 -9.61
N PHE A 14 14.33 3.12 -9.67
CA PHE A 14 13.53 3.45 -8.49
C PHE A 14 13.37 2.25 -7.57
N MET A 15 13.15 1.05 -8.09
CA MET A 15 13.11 -0.20 -7.34
C MET A 15 14.40 -0.39 -6.52
N ASN A 16 15.56 -0.30 -7.18
CA ASN A 16 16.85 -0.46 -6.50
C ASN A 16 17.08 0.59 -5.42
N GLN A 17 16.76 1.86 -5.70
CA GLN A 17 16.84 2.94 -4.72
C GLN A 17 15.89 2.72 -3.53
N SER A 18 14.68 2.23 -3.80
CA SER A 18 13.68 1.93 -2.77
C SER A 18 14.13 0.81 -1.84
N MET A 19 14.68 -0.25 -2.40
CA MET A 19 15.19 -1.39 -1.64
C MET A 19 16.42 -1.00 -0.82
N TYR A 20 17.32 -0.20 -1.38
CA TYR A 20 18.47 0.34 -0.65
C TYR A 20 18.02 1.23 0.51
N LEU A 21 17.11 2.16 0.27
CA LEU A 21 16.58 3.05 1.30
C LEU A 21 15.79 2.28 2.38
N GLN A 22 15.01 1.28 2.00
CA GLN A 22 14.29 0.41 2.94
C GLN A 22 15.26 -0.32 3.90
N ARG A 23 16.41 -0.77 3.42
CA ARG A 23 17.45 -1.38 4.27
C ARG A 23 18.08 -0.36 5.21
N SER A 24 18.43 0.81 4.68
CA SER A 24 18.95 1.92 5.48
C SER A 24 17.98 2.35 6.58
N ILE A 25 16.69 2.48 6.27
CA ILE A 25 15.61 2.75 7.24
C ILE A 25 15.53 1.61 8.26
N THR A 26 15.71 0.36 7.86
CA THR A 26 15.65 -0.78 8.77
C THR A 26 16.78 -0.74 9.80
N ALA A 27 18.02 -0.45 9.38
CA ALA A 27 19.15 -0.28 10.27
C ALA A 27 18.97 0.95 11.18
N TYR A 28 18.65 2.10 10.58
CA TYR A 28 18.38 3.35 11.31
C TYR A 28 17.27 3.18 12.36
N SER A 29 16.13 2.55 12.00
CA SER A 29 15.02 2.38 12.92
C SER A 29 15.38 1.51 14.13
N LYS A 30 16.29 0.55 13.96
CA LYS A 30 16.80 -0.29 15.04
C LYS A 30 17.65 0.52 16.01
N ASP A 31 18.55 1.34 15.50
CA ASP A 31 19.50 2.10 16.30
C ASP A 31 18.85 3.35 16.92
N CYS A 32 18.09 4.12 16.17
CA CYS A 32 17.30 5.24 16.69
C CYS A 32 16.29 4.79 17.75
N GLY A 33 15.64 3.63 17.53
CA GLY A 33 14.77 3.00 18.51
C GLY A 33 15.45 2.70 19.84
N ARG A 34 16.77 2.43 19.81
CA ARG A 34 17.62 2.19 21.00
C ARG A 34 18.13 3.46 21.67
N GLY A 35 17.88 4.63 21.10
CA GLY A 35 18.21 5.90 21.75
C GLY A 35 19.28 6.75 21.04
N ILE A 36 19.81 6.35 19.89
CA ILE A 36 20.76 7.16 19.11
C ILE A 36 19.97 8.27 18.39
N PRO A 37 20.06 9.54 18.83
CA PRO A 37 19.27 10.63 18.28
C PRO A 37 19.99 11.27 17.09
N CYS A 38 19.70 10.86 15.88
CA CYS A 38 20.17 11.51 14.65
C CYS A 38 19.06 11.54 13.59
N SER A 39 19.25 12.28 12.51
CA SER A 39 18.40 12.17 11.33
C SER A 39 18.82 10.95 10.49
N LEU A 40 17.93 10.46 9.61
CA LEU A 40 18.30 9.38 8.69
C LEU A 40 19.45 9.80 7.77
N SER A 41 19.49 11.06 7.31
CA SER A 41 20.56 11.58 6.46
C SER A 41 21.92 11.58 7.16
N ASP A 42 21.96 12.01 8.42
CA ASP A 42 23.20 11.99 9.21
C ASP A 42 23.65 10.55 9.48
N TYR A 43 22.70 9.65 9.79
CA TYR A 43 22.98 8.24 9.99
C TYR A 43 23.59 7.57 8.74
N MET A 44 23.02 7.84 7.57
CA MET A 44 23.52 7.29 6.30
C MET A 44 24.90 7.84 5.97
N LYS A 45 25.15 9.15 6.22
CA LYS A 45 26.44 9.78 5.99
C LYS A 45 27.52 9.19 6.92
N ASP A 46 27.23 9.06 8.21
CA ASP A 46 28.14 8.50 9.20
C ASP A 46 28.49 7.03 8.88
N ASN A 47 27.51 6.22 8.46
CA ASN A 47 27.74 4.84 8.05
C ASN A 47 28.63 4.75 6.80
N LYS A 48 28.44 5.64 5.82
CA LYS A 48 29.28 5.71 4.64
C LYS A 48 30.73 6.05 5.00
N GLU A 49 30.92 7.04 5.85
CA GLU A 49 32.24 7.45 6.33
C GLU A 49 32.94 6.31 7.11
N LYS A 50 32.17 5.46 7.80
CA LYS A 50 32.66 4.28 8.53
C LYS A 50 32.87 3.04 7.67
N GLY A 51 32.51 3.08 6.38
CA GLY A 51 32.59 1.93 5.49
C GLY A 51 31.56 0.81 5.78
N ILE A 52 30.57 1.08 6.63
CA ILE A 52 29.53 0.09 7.04
C ILE A 52 28.48 -0.11 5.93
N GLU A 53 28.44 0.79 4.97
CA GLU A 53 27.39 0.86 3.95
C GLU A 53 27.38 -0.33 2.98
N GLN A 54 28.49 -1.06 2.85
CA GLN A 54 28.70 -1.99 1.74
C GLN A 54 28.37 -3.47 2.02
N ASP A 55 28.25 -3.87 3.26
CA ASP A 55 27.92 -5.25 3.58
C ASP A 55 26.44 -5.55 3.38
N HIS A 56 26.08 -6.13 2.26
CA HIS A 56 24.76 -6.72 1.94
C HIS A 56 23.76 -5.87 1.12
N SER A 57 24.21 -4.92 0.29
CA SER A 57 23.33 -4.16 -0.63
C SER A 57 23.11 -4.84 -1.97
N GLU A 58 23.55 -6.07 -2.14
CA GLU A 58 23.45 -6.80 -3.41
C GLU A 58 22.24 -7.74 -3.45
N TRP A 59 21.66 -7.87 -4.66
CA TRP A 59 20.68 -8.90 -4.92
C TRP A 59 21.34 -10.27 -4.95
N ARG A 60 20.73 -11.24 -4.29
CA ARG A 60 21.12 -12.66 -4.51
C ARG A 60 20.75 -13.06 -5.93
N PRO A 61 21.54 -13.92 -6.60
CA PRO A 61 21.29 -14.30 -8.01
C PRO A 61 19.86 -14.74 -8.28
N PHE A 62 19.24 -15.54 -7.40
CA PHE A 62 17.86 -16.00 -7.58
C PHE A 62 16.83 -14.85 -7.44
N GLN A 63 17.10 -13.85 -6.61
CA GLN A 63 16.19 -12.72 -6.41
C GLN A 63 16.12 -11.86 -7.67
N ILE A 64 17.28 -11.49 -8.22
CA ILE A 64 17.33 -10.70 -9.45
C ILE A 64 16.83 -11.50 -10.65
N ALA A 65 17.13 -12.82 -10.72
CA ALA A 65 16.61 -13.69 -11.77
C ALA A 65 15.07 -13.76 -11.74
N PHE A 66 14.47 -13.90 -10.56
CA PHE A 66 13.02 -13.91 -10.40
C PHE A 66 12.40 -12.54 -10.77
N ILE A 67 13.02 -11.44 -10.38
CA ILE A 67 12.56 -10.10 -10.76
C ILE A 67 12.59 -9.94 -12.29
N LEU A 68 13.71 -10.28 -12.92
CA LEU A 68 13.87 -10.14 -14.39
C LEU A 68 12.92 -11.05 -15.17
N LEU A 69 12.63 -12.25 -14.68
CA LEU A 69 11.65 -13.17 -15.27
C LEU A 69 10.26 -12.54 -15.37
N ASN A 70 9.83 -11.83 -14.32
CA ASN A 70 8.49 -11.26 -14.22
C ASN A 70 8.34 -9.91 -14.97
N ILE A 71 9.42 -9.19 -15.27
CA ILE A 71 9.35 -7.82 -15.80
C ILE A 71 8.58 -7.75 -17.13
N LYS A 72 8.77 -8.68 -18.04
CA LYS A 72 8.11 -8.64 -19.33
C LYS A 72 6.59 -8.73 -19.21
N GLY A 73 6.08 -9.67 -18.43
CA GLY A 73 4.65 -9.77 -18.16
C GLY A 73 4.07 -8.57 -17.40
N LEU A 74 4.88 -7.84 -16.63
CA LEU A 74 4.44 -6.65 -15.91
C LEU A 74 4.35 -5.40 -16.79
N ILE A 75 5.22 -5.26 -17.79
CA ILE A 75 5.28 -4.05 -18.62
C ILE A 75 4.49 -4.18 -19.93
N ASP A 76 4.32 -5.38 -20.45
CA ASP A 76 3.63 -5.64 -21.72
C ASP A 76 2.29 -6.33 -21.46
N PRO A 77 1.15 -5.60 -21.58
CA PRO A 77 -0.16 -6.15 -21.34
C PRO A 77 -0.58 -7.24 -22.33
N GLU A 78 0.03 -7.29 -23.51
CA GLU A 78 -0.24 -8.28 -24.56
C GLU A 78 0.70 -9.51 -24.49
N SER A 79 1.62 -9.56 -23.53
CA SER A 79 2.56 -10.66 -23.40
C SER A 79 1.90 -11.95 -22.94
N ASP A 80 2.21 -13.07 -23.60
CA ASP A 80 1.79 -14.41 -23.19
C ASP A 80 2.28 -14.78 -21.78
N GLU A 81 3.35 -14.13 -21.29
CA GLU A 81 3.88 -14.33 -19.94
C GLU A 81 2.89 -13.91 -18.85
N ARG A 82 1.89 -13.07 -19.18
CA ARG A 82 0.83 -12.72 -18.23
C ARG A 82 -0.12 -13.90 -17.89
N ASN A 83 -0.14 -14.91 -18.75
CA ASN A 83 -0.94 -16.13 -18.53
C ASN A 83 -0.19 -17.16 -17.66
N ILE A 84 1.04 -16.85 -17.24
CA ILE A 84 1.89 -17.74 -16.44
C ILE A 84 1.84 -17.29 -14.99
N VAL A 85 1.67 -18.26 -14.09
CA VAL A 85 1.81 -18.04 -12.65
C VAL A 85 3.20 -18.50 -12.24
N ASP A 86 4.04 -17.54 -11.81
CA ASP A 86 5.40 -17.83 -11.38
C ASP A 86 5.45 -18.30 -9.92
N LEU A 87 6.07 -19.45 -9.70
CA LEU A 87 6.26 -20.02 -8.38
C LEU A 87 7.70 -19.81 -7.87
N LEU A 88 7.87 -18.98 -6.85
CA LEU A 88 9.14 -18.81 -6.16
C LEU A 88 9.27 -19.82 -5.01
N TYR A 89 9.91 -20.95 -5.29
CA TYR A 89 10.17 -21.98 -4.30
C TYR A 89 11.62 -21.90 -3.79
N PHE A 90 11.78 -21.53 -2.52
CA PHE A 90 13.07 -21.42 -1.83
C PHE A 90 12.89 -21.72 -0.34
N PRO A 91 13.91 -22.26 0.35
CA PRO A 91 13.83 -22.52 1.78
C PRO A 91 13.43 -21.28 2.59
N THR A 92 12.77 -21.48 3.71
CA THR A 92 12.40 -20.41 4.65
C THR A 92 13.65 -19.68 5.11
N GLY A 93 13.61 -18.35 5.15
CA GLY A 93 14.79 -17.53 5.47
C GLY A 93 15.75 -17.27 4.28
N GLY A 94 15.49 -17.86 3.10
CA GLY A 94 16.31 -17.69 1.91
C GLY A 94 16.28 -16.29 1.28
N GLY A 95 15.36 -15.39 1.69
CA GLY A 95 15.24 -14.04 1.13
C GLY A 95 14.21 -13.90 0.01
N LYS A 96 13.18 -14.78 -0.04
CA LYS A 96 12.05 -14.68 -0.97
C LYS A 96 11.34 -13.34 -0.87
N THR A 97 11.17 -12.86 0.36
CA THR A 97 10.49 -11.59 0.64
C THR A 97 11.11 -10.42 -0.12
N GLU A 98 12.42 -10.31 -0.15
CA GLU A 98 13.14 -9.25 -0.85
C GLU A 98 12.85 -9.28 -2.36
N ALA A 99 12.76 -10.47 -2.97
CA ALA A 99 12.46 -10.60 -4.40
C ALA A 99 11.07 -10.04 -4.74
N TYR A 100 10.03 -10.41 -3.99
CA TYR A 100 8.70 -9.87 -4.28
C TYR A 100 8.54 -8.40 -3.83
N LEU A 101 9.25 -7.93 -2.80
CA LEU A 101 9.30 -6.51 -2.47
C LEU A 101 9.92 -5.69 -3.60
N GLY A 102 10.94 -6.23 -4.28
CA GLY A 102 11.49 -5.62 -5.49
C GLY A 102 10.45 -5.52 -6.60
N LEU A 103 9.72 -6.60 -6.90
CA LEU A 103 8.63 -6.56 -7.90
C LEU A 103 7.54 -5.54 -7.55
N ILE A 104 7.15 -5.45 -6.27
CA ILE A 104 6.18 -4.44 -5.79
C ILE A 104 6.70 -3.03 -6.09
N ALA A 105 7.95 -2.73 -5.75
CA ALA A 105 8.53 -1.42 -6.00
C ALA A 105 8.62 -1.10 -7.49
N PHE A 106 9.01 -2.09 -8.32
CA PHE A 106 9.10 -1.94 -9.76
C PHE A 106 7.74 -1.59 -10.39
N ILE A 107 6.71 -2.41 -10.12
CA ILE A 107 5.41 -2.22 -10.79
C ILE A 107 4.71 -0.92 -10.36
N ILE A 108 4.84 -0.51 -9.11
CA ILE A 108 4.30 0.76 -8.64
C ILE A 108 4.95 1.93 -9.36
N ALA A 109 6.28 1.92 -9.52
CA ALA A 109 6.99 2.95 -10.24
C ALA A 109 6.63 2.94 -11.73
N TYR A 110 6.64 1.78 -12.39
CA TYR A 110 6.32 1.64 -13.80
C TYR A 110 4.91 2.12 -14.13
N ARG A 111 3.91 1.72 -13.33
CA ARG A 111 2.53 2.18 -13.46
C ARG A 111 2.42 3.70 -13.44
N ARG A 112 3.14 4.38 -12.56
CA ARG A 112 3.09 5.83 -12.37
C ARG A 112 3.87 6.61 -13.44
N LEU A 113 4.86 5.97 -14.06
CA LEU A 113 5.62 6.54 -15.18
C LEU A 113 4.87 6.44 -16.53
N THR A 114 3.87 5.59 -16.62
CA THR A 114 3.05 5.40 -17.81
C THR A 114 1.73 6.14 -17.70
N SER A 115 1.14 6.53 -18.83
CA SER A 115 -0.17 7.18 -18.91
C SER A 115 -1.19 6.28 -19.60
N ASP A 116 -2.45 6.54 -19.36
CA ASP A 116 -3.58 5.90 -20.05
C ASP A 116 -4.67 6.95 -20.26
N SER A 117 -5.37 6.86 -21.43
CA SER A 117 -6.44 7.82 -21.75
C SER A 117 -7.69 7.63 -20.90
N ASP A 118 -7.98 6.40 -20.53
CA ASP A 118 -9.26 5.99 -19.93
C ASP A 118 -9.14 5.79 -18.43
N TYR A 119 -7.93 5.50 -17.94
CA TYR A 119 -7.67 5.16 -16.55
C TYR A 119 -6.67 6.09 -15.88
N GLU A 120 -6.91 6.37 -14.58
CA GLU A 120 -5.94 7.04 -13.72
C GLU A 120 -4.91 6.03 -13.18
N LYS A 121 -3.62 6.32 -13.34
CA LYS A 121 -2.52 5.44 -12.93
C LYS A 121 -1.73 5.92 -11.71
N ASP A 122 -1.86 7.19 -11.33
CA ASP A 122 -1.17 7.74 -10.15
C ASP A 122 -1.76 7.19 -8.83
N GLY A 123 -3.07 6.94 -8.80
CA GLY A 123 -3.79 6.39 -7.66
C GLY A 123 -4.26 4.95 -7.85
N GLY A 124 -5.06 4.48 -6.90
CA GLY A 124 -5.67 3.15 -6.90
C GLY A 124 -4.72 2.02 -6.50
N VAL A 125 -5.30 0.85 -6.27
CA VAL A 125 -4.55 -0.34 -5.86
C VAL A 125 -3.74 -0.87 -7.05
N THR A 126 -2.43 -0.98 -6.85
CA THR A 126 -1.51 -1.57 -7.82
C THR A 126 -1.21 -3.03 -7.49
N VAL A 127 -1.11 -3.34 -6.20
CA VAL A 127 -0.66 -4.66 -5.72
C VAL A 127 -1.55 -5.19 -4.63
N PHE A 128 -1.98 -6.44 -4.78
CA PHE A 128 -2.50 -7.25 -3.68
C PHE A 128 -1.42 -8.21 -3.18
N LEU A 129 -1.18 -8.18 -1.87
CA LEU A 129 -0.37 -9.17 -1.17
C LEU A 129 -1.28 -10.00 -0.27
N ARG A 130 -1.49 -11.27 -0.65
CA ARG A 130 -2.43 -12.17 0.00
C ARG A 130 -1.71 -13.14 0.92
N TYR A 131 -2.25 -13.29 2.10
CA TYR A 131 -1.77 -14.23 3.10
C TYR A 131 -2.89 -15.20 3.50
N THR A 132 -2.50 -16.39 3.89
CA THR A 132 -3.41 -17.30 4.57
C THR A 132 -3.68 -16.79 5.99
N LEU A 133 -4.84 -17.10 6.52
CA LEU A 133 -5.58 -16.57 7.67
C LEU A 133 -4.79 -16.19 8.94
N ARG A 134 -3.58 -16.68 9.17
CA ARG A 134 -2.97 -16.58 10.51
C ARG A 134 -1.51 -16.17 10.53
N LEU A 135 -0.86 -16.01 9.39
CA LEU A 135 0.59 -15.91 9.34
C LEU A 135 1.15 -14.57 8.85
N LEU A 136 0.33 -13.52 8.84
CA LEU A 136 0.88 -12.19 8.67
C LEU A 136 1.75 -11.85 9.88
N THR A 137 3.00 -12.31 9.83
CA THR A 137 3.93 -12.00 10.91
C THR A 137 4.11 -10.49 10.98
N THR A 138 4.17 -9.95 12.17
CA THR A 138 4.48 -8.53 12.38
C THR A 138 5.72 -8.12 11.58
N GLN A 139 6.70 -9.01 11.46
CA GLN A 139 7.92 -8.79 10.70
C GLN A 139 7.69 -8.56 9.20
N GLN A 140 6.80 -9.31 8.55
CA GLN A 140 6.50 -9.15 7.11
C GLN A 140 5.76 -7.84 6.85
N ARG A 141 4.77 -7.50 7.70
CA ARG A 141 4.09 -6.20 7.65
C ARG A 141 5.07 -5.04 7.82
N ASP A 142 5.94 -5.14 8.81
CA ASP A 142 6.93 -4.11 9.10
C ASP A 142 7.92 -3.92 7.94
N ARG A 143 8.34 -5.00 7.29
CA ARG A 143 9.22 -4.92 6.10
C ARG A 143 8.54 -4.21 4.95
N LEU A 144 7.28 -4.60 4.63
CA LEU A 144 6.54 -3.96 3.55
C LEU A 144 6.23 -2.49 3.87
N LEU A 145 5.81 -2.17 5.10
CA LEU A 145 5.55 -0.79 5.50
C LEU A 145 6.82 0.07 5.41
N LYS A 146 7.99 -0.46 5.73
CA LYS A 146 9.26 0.24 5.54
C LYS A 146 9.60 0.46 4.07
N LEU A 147 9.26 -0.48 3.18
CA LEU A 147 9.37 -0.28 1.74
C LEU A 147 8.44 0.85 1.27
N ILE A 148 7.18 0.83 1.67
CA ILE A 148 6.21 1.89 1.34
C ILE A 148 6.72 3.26 1.79
N VAL A 149 7.23 3.35 3.01
CA VAL A 149 7.82 4.59 3.55
C VAL A 149 9.05 5.03 2.75
N ALA A 150 9.89 4.09 2.32
CA ALA A 150 11.06 4.40 1.49
C ALA A 150 10.66 4.91 0.11
N MET A 151 9.69 4.25 -0.53
CA MET A 151 9.17 4.66 -1.84
C MET A 151 8.50 6.03 -1.77
N GLU A 152 7.68 6.28 -0.74
CA GLU A 152 7.04 7.59 -0.53
C GLU A 152 8.06 8.69 -0.27
N ASP A 153 9.16 8.39 0.41
CA ASP A 153 10.25 9.35 0.60
C ASP A 153 10.92 9.73 -0.73
N LEU A 154 11.15 8.76 -1.61
CA LEU A 154 11.72 8.99 -2.94
C LEU A 154 10.75 9.74 -3.84
N ARG A 155 9.46 9.39 -3.83
CA ARG A 155 8.41 10.08 -4.58
C ARG A 155 8.34 11.58 -4.18
N GLU A 156 8.27 11.86 -2.88
CA GLU A 156 8.25 13.24 -2.36
C GLU A 156 9.51 14.04 -2.72
N ARG A 157 10.67 13.39 -2.75
CA ARG A 157 11.92 14.05 -3.18
C ARG A 157 11.87 14.42 -4.66
N SER A 158 11.33 13.53 -5.52
CA SER A 158 11.13 13.81 -6.94
C SER A 158 10.14 14.98 -7.14
N GLU A 159 9.02 14.97 -6.42
CA GLU A 159 8.01 16.02 -6.47
C GLU A 159 8.58 17.40 -6.03
N LYS A 160 9.32 17.44 -4.93
CA LYS A 160 9.98 18.66 -4.43
C LYS A 160 11.02 19.23 -5.39
N ASN A 161 11.65 18.38 -6.17
CA ASN A 161 12.60 18.77 -7.22
C ASN A 161 11.90 19.21 -8.52
N GLY A 162 10.57 19.35 -8.51
CA GLY A 162 9.76 19.84 -9.62
C GLY A 162 9.53 18.83 -10.75
N LYS A 163 9.89 17.54 -10.52
CA LYS A 163 9.75 16.52 -11.58
C LYS A 163 8.47 15.71 -11.47
N ALA A 164 7.93 15.48 -10.26
CA ALA A 164 6.73 14.68 -9.97
C ALA A 164 6.58 13.39 -10.84
N GLU A 165 7.72 12.81 -11.26
CA GLU A 165 7.75 11.67 -12.21
C GLU A 165 6.97 10.45 -11.69
N PHE A 166 6.91 10.28 -10.38
CA PHE A 166 6.20 9.17 -9.74
C PHE A 166 4.83 9.59 -9.19
N GLY A 167 4.21 10.59 -9.81
CA GLY A 167 2.90 11.11 -9.47
C GLY A 167 2.86 11.95 -8.18
N THR A 168 1.67 12.44 -7.85
CA THR A 168 1.39 13.29 -6.69
C THR A 168 0.64 12.56 -5.58
N THR A 169 -0.05 11.48 -5.91
CA THR A 169 -0.78 10.66 -4.93
C THR A 169 0.21 9.89 -4.03
N PRO A 170 0.05 9.96 -2.69
CA PRO A 170 0.94 9.24 -1.77
C PRO A 170 0.96 7.74 -2.02
N ILE A 171 2.16 7.14 -1.94
CA ILE A 171 2.32 5.68 -1.93
C ILE A 171 1.95 5.18 -0.54
N SER A 172 0.92 4.34 -0.44
CA SER A 172 0.31 3.94 0.82
C SER A 172 -0.05 2.46 0.85
N ILE A 173 -0.36 1.96 2.05
CA ILE A 173 -0.72 0.56 2.28
C ILE A 173 -2.00 0.44 3.08
N GLY A 174 -2.87 -0.51 2.71
CA GLY A 174 -4.05 -0.90 3.46
C GLY A 174 -3.91 -2.29 4.08
N TYR A 175 -4.31 -2.43 5.35
CA TYR A 175 -4.38 -3.73 6.04
C TYR A 175 -5.81 -4.24 6.02
N TRP A 176 -6.19 -4.89 4.93
CA TRP A 176 -7.51 -5.45 4.69
C TRP A 176 -7.60 -6.89 5.22
N VAL A 177 -7.65 -7.00 6.54
CA VAL A 177 -7.63 -8.26 7.27
C VAL A 177 -8.93 -8.43 8.07
N GLY A 178 -9.21 -9.63 8.58
CA GLY A 178 -10.50 -9.93 9.21
C GLY A 178 -10.89 -9.00 10.38
N GLY A 179 -12.19 -8.77 10.60
CA GLY A 179 -12.75 -7.87 11.62
C GLY A 179 -12.37 -8.19 13.07
N SER A 180 -11.81 -9.37 13.33
CA SER A 180 -11.18 -9.71 14.61
C SER A 180 -9.84 -9.01 14.84
N VAL A 181 -9.18 -8.56 13.75
CA VAL A 181 -7.84 -7.93 13.79
C VAL A 181 -7.92 -6.42 13.62
N THR A 182 -8.67 -5.96 12.61
CA THR A 182 -8.90 -4.54 12.32
C THR A 182 -10.39 -4.24 12.22
N PRO A 183 -10.85 -3.01 12.56
CA PRO A 183 -12.26 -2.64 12.41
C PRO A 183 -12.70 -2.62 10.95
N ASN A 184 -13.99 -2.90 10.70
CA ASN A 184 -14.54 -2.80 9.35
C ASN A 184 -15.09 -1.39 9.06
N LYS A 185 -15.76 -0.75 10.06
CA LYS A 185 -16.45 0.52 9.90
C LYS A 185 -16.22 1.47 11.06
N PHE A 186 -16.31 2.76 10.81
CA PHE A 186 -16.21 3.79 11.85
C PHE A 186 -17.45 3.86 12.76
N ASP A 187 -18.61 3.35 12.32
CA ASP A 187 -19.79 3.20 13.15
C ASP A 187 -19.50 2.38 14.43
N GLU A 188 -18.56 1.43 14.35
CA GLU A 188 -18.13 0.65 15.51
C GLU A 188 -17.55 1.53 16.63
N TYR A 189 -16.93 2.68 16.29
CA TYR A 189 -16.39 3.63 17.26
C TYR A 189 -17.47 4.46 17.95
N GLU A 190 -18.57 4.78 17.26
CA GLU A 190 -19.64 5.65 17.75
C GLU A 190 -20.74 4.91 18.50
N LYS A 191 -20.83 3.58 18.36
CA LYS A 191 -21.94 2.74 18.83
C LYS A 191 -22.13 2.79 20.35
N ASP A 192 -21.11 2.48 21.12
CA ASP A 192 -21.10 2.43 22.58
C ASP A 192 -19.66 2.47 23.11
N GLU A 193 -19.49 2.60 24.44
CA GLU A 193 -18.17 2.70 25.06
C GLU A 193 -17.33 1.42 24.89
N TYR A 194 -17.93 0.24 24.93
CA TYR A 194 -17.23 -1.02 24.75
C TYR A 194 -16.73 -1.16 23.33
N SER A 195 -17.59 -0.90 22.34
CA SER A 195 -17.24 -0.91 20.92
C SER A 195 -16.13 0.10 20.60
N ARG A 196 -16.19 1.29 21.21
CA ARG A 196 -15.14 2.32 21.08
C ARG A 196 -13.79 1.83 21.63
N LYS A 197 -13.78 1.24 22.83
CA LYS A 197 -12.54 0.69 23.41
C LYS A 197 -11.96 -0.42 22.54
N GLU A 198 -12.82 -1.29 22.03
CA GLU A 198 -12.39 -2.40 21.17
C GLU A 198 -11.86 -1.90 19.82
N PHE A 199 -12.52 -0.91 19.19
CA PHE A 199 -12.03 -0.25 17.98
C PHE A 199 -10.63 0.31 18.19
N VAL A 200 -10.45 1.13 19.22
CA VAL A 200 -9.15 1.72 19.57
C VAL A 200 -8.10 0.64 19.81
N ARG A 201 -8.44 -0.40 20.56
CA ARG A 201 -7.54 -1.53 20.82
C ARG A 201 -7.09 -2.22 19.53
N LYS A 202 -8.00 -2.48 18.60
CA LYS A 202 -7.69 -3.11 17.31
C LYS A 202 -6.75 -2.23 16.48
N VAL A 203 -7.06 -0.95 16.35
CA VAL A 203 -6.26 -0.01 15.56
C VAL A 203 -4.86 0.18 16.14
N THR A 204 -4.74 0.44 17.46
CA THR A 204 -3.47 0.77 18.10
C THR A 204 -2.50 -0.41 18.23
N LYS A 205 -2.98 -1.63 18.09
CA LYS A 205 -2.14 -2.84 18.08
C LYS A 205 -1.43 -3.07 16.74
N GLN A 206 -1.80 -2.36 15.68
CA GLN A 206 -1.25 -2.64 14.35
C GLN A 206 0.13 -2.02 14.16
N ILE A 207 0.33 -0.79 14.59
CA ILE A 207 1.60 -0.06 14.43
C ILE A 207 2.12 0.32 15.82
N ILE A 208 3.00 -0.52 16.36
CA ILE A 208 3.57 -0.34 17.72
C ILE A 208 4.85 0.49 17.68
N ARG A 209 5.54 0.48 16.55
CA ARG A 209 6.77 1.24 16.32
C ARG A 209 6.69 2.01 15.01
N CYS A 210 7.26 3.20 15.02
CA CYS A 210 7.36 4.00 13.80
C CYS A 210 8.21 3.25 12.76
N PRO A 211 7.68 3.02 11.53
CA PRO A 211 8.41 2.30 10.49
C PRO A 211 9.66 3.04 10.03
N TYR A 212 9.72 4.36 10.23
CA TYR A 212 10.84 5.21 9.84
C TYR A 212 11.94 5.25 10.90
N CYS A 213 11.62 5.60 12.16
CA CYS A 213 12.63 5.83 13.21
C CYS A 213 12.61 4.79 14.35
N GLY A 214 11.72 3.81 14.34
CA GLY A 214 11.68 2.74 15.34
C GLY A 214 11.17 3.13 16.73
N LYS A 215 10.87 4.41 17.00
CA LYS A 215 10.32 4.86 18.28
C LYS A 215 8.93 4.28 18.50
N LEU A 216 8.56 4.09 19.75
CA LEU A 216 7.24 3.57 20.13
C LEU A 216 6.13 4.53 19.70
N ILE A 217 5.04 3.96 19.22
CA ILE A 217 3.79 4.63 18.88
C ILE A 217 2.78 4.31 19.97
N GLY A 218 2.38 5.30 20.73
CA GLY A 218 1.36 5.18 21.76
C GLY A 218 -0.03 5.55 21.25
N ARG A 219 -1.04 5.43 22.11
CA ARG A 219 -2.43 5.80 21.78
C ARG A 219 -2.57 7.27 21.37
N GLU A 220 -1.79 8.13 21.96
CA GLU A 220 -1.75 9.59 21.74
C GLU A 220 -1.24 9.97 20.34
N ASN A 221 -0.69 9.03 19.62
CA ASN A 221 -0.21 9.18 18.25
C ASN A 221 -1.27 8.86 17.20
N TYR A 222 -2.42 8.34 17.63
CA TYR A 222 -3.55 7.98 16.77
C TYR A 222 -4.64 9.05 16.88
N ASP A 223 -4.89 9.72 15.78
CA ASP A 223 -6.01 10.64 15.60
C ASP A 223 -7.11 9.93 14.80
N ILE A 224 -8.24 9.63 15.47
CA ILE A 224 -9.39 8.93 14.90
C ILE A 224 -10.49 9.95 14.65
N ASN A 225 -10.83 10.16 13.38
CA ASN A 225 -11.86 11.10 12.96
C ASN A 225 -13.00 10.36 12.25
N THR A 226 -14.14 10.24 12.93
CA THR A 226 -15.35 9.57 12.41
C THR A 226 -16.13 10.43 11.42
N LYS A 227 -15.85 11.73 11.34
CA LYS A 227 -16.51 12.64 10.38
C LYS A 227 -15.87 12.57 8.99
N THR A 228 -14.61 12.19 8.92
CA THR A 228 -13.87 11.97 7.67
C THR A 228 -13.56 10.50 7.44
N ASN A 229 -14.01 9.62 8.31
CA ASN A 229 -13.72 8.18 8.29
C ASN A 229 -12.23 7.92 8.09
N SER A 230 -11.39 8.48 8.96
CA SER A 230 -9.94 8.40 8.83
C SER A 230 -9.22 8.17 10.15
N VAL A 231 -8.09 7.45 10.07
CA VAL A 231 -7.15 7.25 11.16
C VAL A 231 -5.78 7.76 10.74
N LYS A 232 -5.33 8.86 11.35
CA LYS A 232 -3.98 9.39 11.13
C LYS A 232 -3.04 8.91 12.24
N ILE A 233 -1.86 8.44 11.86
CA ILE A 233 -0.85 7.92 12.78
C ILE A 233 0.41 8.77 12.65
N THR A 234 0.85 9.36 13.75
CA THR A 234 2.04 10.22 13.81
C THR A 234 3.10 9.62 14.72
N CYS A 235 4.28 10.20 14.75
CA CYS A 235 5.38 9.82 15.62
C CYS A 235 5.63 10.88 16.68
N SER A 236 5.93 10.46 17.91
CA SER A 236 6.28 11.37 19.02
C SER A 236 7.69 11.95 18.93
N TYR A 237 8.54 11.44 18.03
CA TYR A 237 9.91 11.89 17.88
C TYR A 237 9.99 13.09 16.94
N ASP A 238 10.36 14.26 17.43
CA ASP A 238 10.32 15.53 16.69
C ASP A 238 11.18 15.55 15.42
N LYS A 239 12.31 14.83 15.40
CA LYS A 239 13.17 14.71 14.21
C LYS A 239 12.69 13.65 13.22
N CYS A 240 11.55 12.99 13.50
CA CYS A 240 10.99 12.00 12.59
C CYS A 240 10.24 12.68 11.44
N LYS A 241 10.34 12.11 10.24
CA LYS A 241 9.55 12.53 9.07
C LYS A 241 8.04 12.56 9.35
N PHE A 242 7.55 11.68 10.22
CA PHE A 242 6.15 11.55 10.60
C PHE A 242 5.83 12.15 11.97
N SER A 243 6.66 13.09 12.44
CA SER A 243 6.37 13.81 13.69
C SER A 243 5.06 14.60 13.60
N LYS A 244 4.42 14.85 14.74
CA LYS A 244 3.22 15.69 14.79
C LYS A 244 3.45 17.09 14.18
N SER A 245 4.64 17.65 14.38
CA SER A 245 5.04 18.95 13.84
C SER A 245 5.23 18.93 12.32
N SER A 246 5.51 17.79 11.71
CA SER A 246 5.68 17.68 10.25
C SER A 246 4.36 17.77 9.46
N GLY A 247 3.22 17.61 10.13
CA GLY A 247 1.91 17.52 9.50
C GLY A 247 1.66 16.24 8.68
N LYS A 248 2.62 15.30 8.68
CA LYS A 248 2.55 14.05 7.92
C LYS A 248 2.16 12.89 8.80
N SER A 249 1.35 11.99 8.27
CA SER A 249 1.00 10.70 8.89
C SER A 249 1.73 9.55 8.22
N ILE A 250 1.92 8.46 8.97
CA ILE A 250 2.40 7.19 8.43
C ILE A 250 1.40 6.72 7.36
N PRO A 251 1.84 6.35 6.14
CA PRO A 251 0.94 6.08 5.01
C PRO A 251 0.33 4.68 5.10
N VAL A 252 -0.46 4.43 6.14
CA VAL A 252 -1.13 3.15 6.40
C VAL A 252 -2.59 3.36 6.76
N TYR A 253 -3.48 2.55 6.18
CA TYR A 253 -4.91 2.52 6.47
C TYR A 253 -5.28 1.20 7.15
N LEU A 254 -6.09 1.27 8.21
CA LEU A 254 -6.35 0.16 9.13
C LEU A 254 -7.84 -0.19 9.27
N VAL A 255 -8.72 0.60 8.71
CA VAL A 255 -10.18 0.39 8.75
C VAL A 255 -10.65 0.08 7.33
N ASP A 256 -11.45 -0.96 7.13
CA ASP A 256 -11.88 -1.38 5.79
C ASP A 256 -12.54 -0.24 5.03
N GLU A 257 -13.43 0.51 5.68
CA GLU A 257 -14.14 1.66 5.09
C GLU A 257 -13.16 2.73 4.58
N GLU A 258 -12.09 3.02 5.36
CA GLU A 258 -11.03 3.94 4.94
C GLU A 258 -10.21 3.36 3.78
N ILE A 259 -9.91 2.06 3.80
CA ILE A 259 -9.17 1.37 2.73
C ILE A 259 -9.92 1.47 1.41
N TYR A 260 -11.24 1.25 1.42
CA TYR A 260 -12.06 1.42 0.23
C TYR A 260 -12.04 2.87 -0.28
N ALA A 261 -12.26 3.83 0.61
CA ALA A 261 -12.35 5.24 0.25
C ALA A 261 -11.02 5.86 -0.21
N LYS A 262 -9.89 5.33 0.25
CA LYS A 262 -8.54 5.85 -0.07
C LYS A 262 -7.82 5.09 -1.17
N CYS A 263 -8.26 3.88 -1.51
CA CYS A 263 -7.68 3.04 -2.55
C CYS A 263 -6.13 2.97 -2.45
N PRO A 264 -5.56 2.44 -1.35
CA PRO A 264 -4.12 2.46 -1.13
C PRO A 264 -3.35 1.71 -2.22
N THR A 265 -2.14 2.14 -2.52
CA THR A 265 -1.30 1.57 -3.59
C THR A 265 -1.05 0.08 -3.42
N VAL A 266 -0.87 -0.38 -2.18
CA VAL A 266 -0.71 -1.80 -1.82
C VAL A 266 -1.77 -2.20 -0.81
N VAL A 267 -2.41 -3.34 -1.02
CA VAL A 267 -3.34 -3.93 -0.06
C VAL A 267 -2.80 -5.26 0.42
N ILE A 268 -2.51 -5.35 1.71
CA ILE A 268 -2.32 -6.64 2.37
C ILE A 268 -3.68 -7.18 2.76
N SER A 269 -3.96 -8.41 2.38
CA SER A 269 -5.25 -9.05 2.66
C SER A 269 -5.11 -10.47 3.14
N THR A 270 -6.13 -10.93 3.84
CA THR A 270 -6.32 -12.37 4.07
C THR A 270 -7.26 -12.95 3.02
N VAL A 271 -7.09 -14.23 2.71
CA VAL A 271 -7.92 -14.95 1.72
C VAL A 271 -9.42 -14.81 2.01
N ASP A 272 -9.82 -14.80 3.28
CA ASP A 272 -11.24 -14.65 3.69
C ASP A 272 -11.89 -13.34 3.24
N LYS A 273 -11.09 -12.30 3.04
CA LYS A 273 -11.62 -11.01 2.58
C LYS A 273 -12.10 -11.10 1.14
N PHE A 274 -11.40 -11.86 0.31
CA PHE A 274 -11.83 -12.09 -1.08
C PHE A 274 -13.12 -12.88 -1.16
N ALA A 275 -13.40 -13.75 -0.19
CA ALA A 275 -14.68 -14.44 -0.08
C ALA A 275 -15.87 -13.49 0.09
N LYS A 276 -15.65 -12.27 0.56
CA LYS A 276 -16.68 -11.25 0.76
C LYS A 276 -16.86 -10.29 -0.42
N LEU A 277 -16.02 -10.38 -1.45
CA LEU A 277 -16.10 -9.50 -2.62
C LEU A 277 -17.50 -9.41 -3.23
N PRO A 278 -18.23 -10.53 -3.48
CA PRO A 278 -19.54 -10.47 -4.11
C PRO A 278 -20.61 -9.75 -3.26
N TRP A 279 -20.36 -9.62 -1.97
CA TRP A 279 -21.30 -9.04 -1.00
C TRP A 279 -20.99 -7.60 -0.60
N SER A 280 -19.90 -7.03 -1.13
CA SER A 280 -19.44 -5.69 -0.79
C SER A 280 -19.49 -4.76 -1.98
N GLU A 281 -20.49 -3.86 -2.00
CA GLU A 281 -20.62 -2.82 -3.04
C GLU A 281 -19.34 -1.95 -3.16
N GLN A 282 -18.63 -1.73 -2.05
CA GLN A 282 -17.43 -0.90 -2.02
C GLN A 282 -16.15 -1.64 -2.45
N ALA A 283 -16.16 -2.96 -2.49
CA ALA A 283 -14.97 -3.73 -2.85
C ALA A 283 -14.49 -3.45 -4.28
N GLY A 284 -15.39 -3.04 -5.18
CA GLY A 284 -15.07 -2.60 -6.54
C GLY A 284 -14.03 -1.46 -6.58
N LEU A 285 -14.00 -0.61 -5.55
CA LEU A 285 -13.01 0.46 -5.43
C LEU A 285 -11.56 -0.04 -5.42
N LEU A 286 -11.33 -1.21 -4.80
CA LEU A 286 -10.00 -1.82 -4.77
C LEU A 286 -9.54 -2.35 -6.13
N PHE A 287 -10.48 -2.48 -7.08
CA PHE A 287 -10.23 -2.87 -8.46
C PHE A 287 -10.38 -1.71 -9.45
N GLY A 288 -10.36 -0.49 -8.93
CA GLY A 288 -10.39 0.72 -9.73
C GLY A 288 -11.77 1.19 -10.17
N ARG A 289 -12.87 0.49 -9.79
CA ARG A 289 -14.23 0.82 -10.22
C ARG A 289 -14.79 2.02 -9.43
N THR A 290 -14.33 3.21 -9.81
CA THR A 290 -14.81 4.50 -9.28
C THR A 290 -15.15 5.44 -10.43
N ASP A 291 -16.05 6.39 -10.19
CA ASP A 291 -16.44 7.42 -11.15
C ASP A 291 -16.49 8.82 -10.51
N ARG A 292 -16.28 8.91 -9.17
CA ARG A 292 -16.38 10.15 -8.44
C ARG A 292 -15.49 10.18 -7.20
N PHE A 293 -15.12 11.40 -6.81
CA PHE A 293 -14.28 11.67 -5.65
C PHE A 293 -14.92 12.76 -4.77
N CYS A 294 -15.00 12.49 -3.48
CA CYS A 294 -15.38 13.44 -2.47
C CYS A 294 -14.14 13.84 -1.66
N PRO A 295 -13.75 15.14 -1.61
CA PRO A 295 -12.59 15.57 -0.83
C PRO A 295 -12.67 15.22 0.66
N ARG A 296 -13.90 15.06 1.19
CA ARG A 296 -14.14 14.70 2.59
C ARG A 296 -14.14 13.19 2.84
N HIS A 297 -14.80 12.42 1.98
CA HIS A 297 -15.05 10.99 2.18
C HIS A 297 -14.21 10.07 1.30
N GLY A 298 -13.51 10.60 0.29
CA GLY A 298 -12.68 9.83 -0.63
C GLY A 298 -13.45 9.33 -1.87
N TYR A 299 -12.92 8.29 -2.51
CA TYR A 299 -13.50 7.70 -3.72
C TYR A 299 -14.80 6.95 -3.43
N GLN A 300 -15.69 6.96 -4.40
CA GLN A 300 -17.00 6.31 -4.29
C GLN A 300 -17.15 5.25 -5.38
N ALA A 301 -17.74 4.11 -5.00
CA ALA A 301 -18.00 3.02 -5.94
C ALA A 301 -19.05 3.42 -6.99
N VAL A 302 -18.86 2.93 -8.21
CA VAL A 302 -19.87 3.07 -9.28
C VAL A 302 -21.20 2.52 -8.79
N GLY A 303 -22.28 3.28 -9.00
CA GLY A 303 -23.63 2.91 -8.54
C GLY A 303 -23.97 3.26 -7.07
N TYR A 304 -23.04 3.84 -6.31
CA TYR A 304 -23.31 4.25 -4.94
C TYR A 304 -24.15 5.54 -4.92
N GLU A 305 -25.43 5.44 -4.53
CA GLU A 305 -26.41 6.54 -4.67
C GLU A 305 -26.33 7.65 -3.63
N LYS A 306 -25.63 7.43 -2.50
CA LYS A 306 -25.61 8.38 -1.38
C LYS A 306 -24.84 9.66 -1.66
N GLU A 307 -23.85 9.61 -2.55
CA GLU A 307 -22.97 10.73 -2.87
C GLU A 307 -22.86 10.94 -4.39
N LEU A 308 -23.69 11.81 -4.93
CA LEU A 308 -23.77 12.10 -6.36
C LEU A 308 -22.82 13.25 -6.75
N VAL A 309 -22.32 13.24 -7.98
CA VAL A 309 -21.54 14.35 -8.56
C VAL A 309 -22.31 15.66 -8.47
N GLY A 310 -21.63 16.73 -8.03
CA GLY A 310 -22.23 18.05 -7.81
C GLY A 310 -22.86 18.25 -6.43
N LYS A 311 -23.04 17.19 -5.62
CA LYS A 311 -23.50 17.32 -4.24
C LYS A 311 -22.47 18.10 -3.41
N ARG A 312 -22.95 19.04 -2.61
CA ARG A 312 -22.12 19.91 -1.75
C ARG A 312 -22.17 19.45 -0.30
N HIS A 313 -21.00 19.44 0.33
CA HIS A 313 -20.88 19.39 1.79
C HIS A 313 -20.60 20.80 2.30
N ASN A 314 -21.42 21.26 3.23
CA ASN A 314 -21.24 22.57 3.87
C ASN A 314 -20.02 22.55 4.80
N LYS A 315 -19.44 23.72 5.05
CA LYS A 315 -18.39 23.89 6.05
C LYS A 315 -18.89 23.44 7.43
N ASP A 316 -18.11 22.61 8.09
CA ASP A 316 -18.35 22.19 9.47
C ASP A 316 -17.24 22.74 10.37
N THR A 317 -17.49 23.93 10.92
CA THR A 317 -16.53 24.64 11.77
C THR A 317 -16.24 23.92 13.09
N LYS A 318 -17.19 23.13 13.59
CA LYS A 318 -17.02 22.37 14.84
C LYS A 318 -15.99 21.25 14.69
N ASN A 319 -15.93 20.64 13.51
CA ASN A 319 -15.01 19.55 13.19
C ASN A 319 -13.82 20.00 12.30
N GLY A 320 -13.69 21.30 12.02
CA GLY A 320 -12.60 21.83 11.20
C GLY A 320 -12.63 21.39 9.74
N LEU A 321 -13.84 21.10 9.20
CA LEU A 321 -13.99 20.59 7.83
C LEU A 321 -14.43 21.71 6.89
N ASP A 322 -13.70 21.92 5.82
CA ASP A 322 -14.05 22.90 4.79
C ASP A 322 -15.22 22.40 3.91
N ALA A 323 -15.91 23.36 3.30
CA ALA A 323 -16.91 23.05 2.30
C ALA A 323 -16.24 22.39 1.08
N CYS A 324 -16.90 21.38 0.51
CA CYS A 324 -16.40 20.72 -0.69
C CYS A 324 -17.54 20.27 -1.61
N VAL A 325 -17.20 19.97 -2.85
CA VAL A 325 -18.11 19.46 -3.88
C VAL A 325 -17.60 18.10 -4.32
N ILE A 326 -18.50 17.17 -4.59
CA ILE A 326 -18.19 15.86 -5.16
C ILE A 326 -17.94 16.04 -6.65
N GLU A 327 -16.79 15.60 -7.13
CA GLU A 327 -16.34 15.72 -8.51
C GLU A 327 -16.34 14.38 -9.23
N ALA A 328 -16.57 14.40 -10.53
CA ALA A 328 -16.35 13.24 -11.37
C ALA A 328 -14.84 12.95 -11.46
N CYS A 329 -14.46 11.68 -11.45
CA CYS A 329 -13.08 11.26 -11.66
C CYS A 329 -13.00 10.10 -12.65
N LYS A 330 -11.82 9.86 -13.21
CA LYS A 330 -11.56 8.67 -14.00
C LYS A 330 -11.48 7.44 -13.09
N PRO A 331 -11.86 6.25 -13.60
CA PRO A 331 -11.58 5.01 -12.90
C PRO A 331 -10.06 4.81 -12.77
N PHE A 332 -9.65 4.10 -11.73
CA PHE A 332 -8.25 3.69 -11.63
C PHE A 332 -7.96 2.50 -12.54
N TYR A 333 -6.72 2.45 -13.02
CA TYR A 333 -6.20 1.23 -13.62
C TYR A 333 -6.28 0.09 -12.60
N PRO A 334 -6.78 -1.11 -12.98
CA PRO A 334 -6.95 -2.21 -12.04
C PRO A 334 -5.60 -2.70 -11.47
N PRO A 335 -5.62 -3.52 -10.41
CA PRO A 335 -4.42 -4.13 -9.86
C PRO A 335 -3.63 -4.93 -10.90
N GLN A 336 -2.32 -4.76 -10.89
CA GLN A 336 -1.43 -5.36 -11.90
C GLN A 336 -0.58 -6.52 -11.36
N LEU A 337 -0.46 -6.64 -10.05
CA LEU A 337 0.34 -7.69 -9.41
C LEU A 337 -0.40 -8.27 -8.22
N ILE A 338 -0.55 -9.58 -8.21
CA ILE A 338 -1.10 -10.33 -7.09
C ILE A 338 -0.05 -11.30 -6.61
N ILE A 339 0.33 -11.20 -5.35
CA ILE A 339 1.30 -12.09 -4.71
C ILE A 339 0.58 -12.91 -3.67
N GLN A 340 0.67 -14.24 -3.77
CA GLN A 340 0.19 -15.17 -2.76
C GLN A 340 1.38 -15.74 -1.99
N ASP A 341 1.52 -15.35 -0.73
CA ASP A 341 2.54 -15.93 0.15
C ASP A 341 1.98 -17.15 0.87
N GLU A 342 2.87 -18.09 1.25
CA GLU A 342 2.53 -19.35 1.95
C GLU A 342 1.45 -20.19 1.20
N LEU A 343 1.58 -20.33 -0.10
CA LEU A 343 0.61 -21.02 -0.98
C LEU A 343 0.26 -22.43 -0.49
N HIS A 344 1.20 -23.13 0.12
CA HIS A 344 1.00 -24.51 0.63
C HIS A 344 -0.11 -24.62 1.69
N LEU A 345 -0.52 -23.51 2.31
CA LEU A 345 -1.59 -23.49 3.30
C LEU A 345 -3.01 -23.41 2.68
N ILE A 346 -3.12 -23.24 1.37
CA ILE A 346 -4.40 -23.15 0.63
C ILE A 346 -4.82 -24.52 0.08
N SER A 347 -4.10 -25.59 0.39
CA SER A 347 -4.40 -26.94 -0.08
C SER A 347 -5.69 -27.52 0.55
N GLY A 348 -6.33 -28.45 -0.15
CA GLY A 348 -7.53 -29.18 0.30
C GLY A 348 -8.86 -28.45 0.00
N PRO A 349 -9.90 -28.57 0.84
CA PRO A 349 -11.23 -28.00 0.59
C PRO A 349 -11.26 -26.48 0.37
N LEU A 350 -10.30 -25.75 0.95
CA LEU A 350 -10.09 -24.34 0.71
C LEU A 350 -9.70 -24.05 -0.73
N GLY A 351 -9.00 -24.95 -1.41
CA GLY A 351 -8.55 -24.76 -2.79
C GLY A 351 -9.68 -24.61 -3.79
N THR A 352 -10.77 -25.37 -3.65
CA THR A 352 -11.94 -25.27 -4.54
C THR A 352 -12.66 -23.92 -4.39
N ILE A 353 -12.87 -23.50 -3.14
CA ILE A 353 -13.47 -22.20 -2.84
C ILE A 353 -12.58 -21.08 -3.34
N TYR A 354 -11.27 -21.23 -3.18
CA TYR A 354 -10.29 -20.27 -3.64
C TYR A 354 -10.29 -20.13 -5.17
N GLY A 355 -10.36 -21.23 -5.92
CA GLY A 355 -10.48 -21.19 -7.39
C GLY A 355 -11.72 -20.40 -7.87
N GLY A 356 -12.84 -20.50 -7.16
CA GLY A 356 -14.02 -19.66 -7.45
C GLY A 356 -13.79 -18.16 -7.25
N TYR A 357 -12.98 -17.77 -6.25
CA TYR A 357 -12.65 -16.37 -6.04
C TYR A 357 -11.63 -15.84 -7.06
N GLU A 358 -10.73 -16.67 -7.54
CA GLU A 358 -9.78 -16.28 -8.60
C GLU A 358 -10.50 -15.85 -9.86
N THR A 359 -11.54 -16.55 -10.26
CA THR A 359 -12.36 -16.16 -11.44
C THR A 359 -12.98 -14.77 -11.27
N ILE A 360 -13.49 -14.45 -10.05
CA ILE A 360 -14.04 -13.11 -9.76
C ILE A 360 -12.93 -12.06 -9.79
N ILE A 361 -11.77 -12.35 -9.20
CA ILE A 361 -10.64 -11.43 -9.17
C ILE A 361 -10.13 -11.15 -10.59
N GLU A 362 -10.00 -12.19 -11.41
CA GLU A 362 -9.63 -12.09 -12.81
C GLU A 362 -10.58 -11.18 -13.57
N ASP A 363 -11.90 -11.41 -13.46
CA ASP A 363 -12.92 -10.55 -14.07
C ASP A 363 -12.83 -9.08 -13.60
N MET A 364 -12.58 -8.86 -12.30
CA MET A 364 -12.44 -7.53 -11.74
C MET A 364 -11.13 -6.82 -12.12
N CYS A 365 -10.09 -7.56 -12.45
CA CYS A 365 -8.79 -7.04 -12.93
C CYS A 365 -8.73 -6.85 -14.44
N CYS A 366 -9.73 -7.32 -15.20
CA CYS A 366 -9.79 -7.11 -16.63
C CYS A 366 -10.01 -5.63 -16.98
N LEU A 367 -9.29 -5.18 -18.02
CA LEU A 367 -9.48 -3.85 -18.60
C LEU A 367 -10.66 -3.91 -19.60
N GLU A 368 -11.56 -2.97 -19.49
CA GLU A 368 -12.60 -2.78 -20.49
C GLU A 368 -12.14 -1.72 -21.50
N LYS A 369 -11.85 -2.13 -22.74
CA LYS A 369 -11.59 -1.23 -23.87
C LYS A 369 -12.65 -1.42 -24.94
N ASN A 370 -13.34 -0.33 -25.32
CA ASN A 370 -14.39 -0.34 -26.34
C ASN A 370 -15.50 -1.35 -26.08
N GLY A 371 -15.90 -1.56 -24.82
CA GLY A 371 -16.94 -2.52 -24.44
C GLY A 371 -16.51 -4.00 -24.55
N LYS A 372 -15.22 -4.27 -24.69
CA LYS A 372 -14.64 -5.62 -24.64
C LYS A 372 -13.69 -5.73 -23.45
N LYS A 373 -13.84 -6.83 -22.70
CA LYS A 373 -12.91 -7.23 -21.64
C LYS A 373 -11.67 -7.89 -22.23
#